data_f8d8b96d848956ede04b31e16372845d
#
_entry.id   f8d8b96d848956ede04b31e16372845d
#
_cell.length_a   1.000
_cell.length_b   1.000
_cell.length_c   1.000
_cell.angle_alpha   90.00
_cell.angle_beta   90.00
_cell.angle_gamma   90.00
#
_symmetry.space_group_name_H-M   'P 1'
#
loop_
_entity.id
_entity.type
_entity.pdbx_description
1 polymer ?
#
loop_
_entity_poly.entity_id
_entity_poly.type
_entity_poly.pdbx_seq_one_letter_code
_entity_poly.pdbx_strand_id
1 'polypeptide(L)'
;MKNTVIKSVFVLALACSGASCTGNYLEINSNPYEVTEEEMQRKGYAISSYLNAIFGTIISPDVNTTQFTDALLGGTQGGYFADSQNGWKTTISNYNPTNDWTRVFMYSDRIIPVLYSNLMKLNGISEDPIVLSIAKIAKVCAMNRVTDAYGPIPYSEIGISGKIQVPYDTQADVYRQMFDELDEAIEMLTAHSSEAITASTDPVYEGSAEKWCKFANSMKLRLAMRVVYTDFTSSKGKTPRQLAEEAVSNKVGVFTSNSDNAKLPSVAFGKDGNPLCGNVFFIGKTLGGYDHAAEKSGNGVALSTALFAAMNA
;
A
#
# COMPACT_ATOMS: atom_id res chain seq x y z
N MET A 1 46.39 -51.70 -22.55
CA MET A 1 45.89 -51.68 -21.16
C MET A 1 46.12 -50.36 -20.44
N LYS A 2 47.27 -49.70 -20.47
CA LYS A 2 47.46 -48.41 -19.76
C LYS A 2 46.52 -47.30 -20.19
N ASN A 3 46.25 -47.12 -21.47
CA ASN A 3 45.39 -46.05 -21.97
C ASN A 3 43.89 -46.24 -21.65
N THR A 4 43.43 -47.48 -21.47
CA THR A 4 42.03 -47.77 -21.10
C THR A 4 41.78 -47.45 -19.62
N VAL A 5 42.76 -47.77 -18.74
CA VAL A 5 42.68 -47.49 -17.32
C VAL A 5 42.68 -45.97 -17.07
N ILE A 6 43.51 -45.20 -17.78
CA ILE A 6 43.60 -43.75 -17.67
C ILE A 6 42.25 -43.08 -18.10
N LYS A 7 41.66 -43.58 -19.21
CA LYS A 7 40.35 -43.08 -19.66
C LYS A 7 39.24 -43.40 -18.67
N SER A 8 39.25 -44.60 -18.07
CA SER A 8 38.25 -44.98 -17.06
C SER A 8 38.38 -44.16 -15.76
N VAL A 9 39.59 -43.86 -15.32
CA VAL A 9 39.84 -42.99 -14.15
C VAL A 9 39.40 -41.55 -14.41
N PHE A 10 39.61 -41.04 -15.64
CA PHE A 10 39.18 -39.67 -16.01
C PHE A 10 37.67 -39.57 -16.11
N VAL A 11 36.96 -40.56 -16.62
CA VAL A 11 35.49 -40.59 -16.65
C VAL A 11 34.92 -40.71 -15.26
N LEU A 12 35.53 -41.49 -14.36
CA LEU A 12 35.09 -41.61 -12.98
C LEU A 12 35.30 -40.29 -12.19
N ALA A 13 36.43 -39.61 -12.43
CA ALA A 13 36.71 -38.30 -11.81
C ALA A 13 35.73 -37.20 -12.29
N LEU A 14 35.35 -37.20 -13.57
CA LEU A 14 34.32 -36.28 -14.10
C LEU A 14 32.93 -36.59 -13.54
N ALA A 15 32.58 -37.84 -13.31
CA ALA A 15 31.30 -38.23 -12.74
C ALA A 15 31.19 -37.84 -11.25
N CYS A 16 32.28 -37.88 -10.51
CA CYS A 16 32.33 -37.48 -9.11
C CYS A 16 32.31 -35.94 -8.92
N SER A 17 32.82 -35.17 -9.88
CA SER A 17 32.82 -33.71 -9.81
C SER A 17 31.44 -33.08 -10.08
N GLY A 18 30.52 -33.81 -10.77
CA GLY A 18 29.16 -33.36 -11.03
C GLY A 18 28.17 -33.58 -9.89
N ALA A 19 28.53 -34.41 -8.88
CA ALA A 19 27.60 -34.74 -7.77
C ALA A 19 27.80 -33.92 -6.50
N SER A 20 28.73 -32.95 -6.48
CA SER A 20 29.30 -32.44 -5.23
C SER A 20 28.65 -31.20 -4.64
N CYS A 21 27.75 -30.49 -5.30
CA CYS A 21 27.31 -29.16 -4.77
C CYS A 21 25.82 -28.92 -4.70
N THR A 22 24.95 -29.87 -5.10
CA THR A 22 23.51 -29.61 -5.13
C THR A 22 22.72 -30.34 -4.07
N GLY A 23 23.33 -31.28 -3.35
CA GLY A 23 22.63 -32.14 -2.38
C GLY A 23 21.96 -31.35 -1.23
N ASN A 24 22.59 -30.28 -0.79
CA ASN A 24 22.08 -29.46 0.32
C ASN A 24 21.78 -28.01 -0.08
N TYR A 25 21.61 -27.76 -1.38
CA TYR A 25 21.40 -26.39 -1.88
C TYR A 25 20.16 -25.73 -1.25
N LEU A 26 19.08 -26.43 -1.11
CA LEU A 26 17.85 -25.94 -0.49
C LEU A 26 18.04 -25.69 1.02
N GLU A 27 18.74 -26.58 1.70
CA GLU A 27 19.00 -26.47 3.14
C GLU A 27 19.98 -25.31 3.46
N ILE A 28 21.04 -25.16 2.66
CA ILE A 28 22.03 -24.09 2.84
C ILE A 28 21.45 -22.73 2.49
N ASN A 29 20.53 -22.66 1.53
CA ASN A 29 19.87 -21.43 1.11
C ASN A 29 18.53 -21.17 1.79
N SER A 30 18.06 -22.08 2.66
CA SER A 30 16.92 -21.79 3.52
C SER A 30 17.38 -20.90 4.68
N ASN A 31 16.68 -19.81 4.90
CA ASN A 31 16.89 -18.97 6.08
C ASN A 31 16.24 -19.66 7.29
N PRO A 32 17.00 -20.14 8.30
CA PRO A 32 16.42 -20.85 9.45
C PRO A 32 15.54 -19.94 10.34
N TYR A 33 15.55 -18.62 10.08
CA TYR A 33 14.71 -17.63 10.75
C TYR A 33 13.52 -17.17 9.87
N GLU A 34 13.37 -17.73 8.68
CA GLU A 34 12.25 -17.45 7.80
C GLU A 34 11.07 -18.34 8.19
N VAL A 35 9.92 -17.69 8.34
CA VAL A 35 8.68 -18.42 8.65
C VAL A 35 8.33 -19.31 7.47
N THR A 36 8.15 -20.61 7.70
CA THR A 36 7.79 -21.56 6.64
C THR A 36 6.38 -21.31 6.11
N GLU A 37 6.08 -21.72 4.87
CA GLU A 37 4.71 -21.62 4.33
C GLU A 37 3.68 -22.30 5.24
N GLU A 38 4.04 -23.40 5.86
CA GLU A 38 3.17 -24.14 6.80
C GLU A 38 2.91 -23.34 8.09
N GLU A 39 3.90 -22.61 8.58
CA GLU A 39 3.73 -21.70 9.72
C GLU A 39 2.96 -20.45 9.32
N MET A 40 3.17 -19.93 8.10
CA MET A 40 2.42 -18.79 7.55
C MET A 40 0.93 -19.09 7.43
N GLN A 41 0.56 -20.32 7.13
CA GLN A 41 -0.85 -20.74 7.07
C GLN A 41 -1.49 -20.90 8.45
N ARG A 42 -0.68 -21.03 9.51
CA ARG A 42 -1.20 -21.17 10.87
C ARG A 42 -1.82 -19.85 11.38
N LYS A 43 -3.04 -19.93 11.91
CA LYS A 43 -3.72 -18.83 12.63
C LYS A 43 -3.91 -17.54 11.83
N GLY A 44 -4.05 -17.60 10.51
CA GLY A 44 -4.25 -16.41 9.67
C GLY A 44 -3.01 -15.52 9.52
N TYR A 45 -1.82 -16.01 9.85
CA TYR A 45 -0.57 -15.26 9.76
C TYR A 45 -0.31 -14.75 8.34
N ALA A 46 -0.53 -15.58 7.32
CA ALA A 46 -0.35 -15.19 5.92
C ALA A 46 -1.31 -14.05 5.53
N ILE A 47 -2.59 -14.16 5.90
CA ILE A 47 -3.59 -13.12 5.65
C ILE A 47 -3.18 -11.81 6.33
N SER A 48 -2.78 -11.88 7.61
CA SER A 48 -2.29 -10.73 8.37
C SER A 48 -1.07 -10.08 7.72
N SER A 49 -0.10 -10.89 7.29
CA SER A 49 1.11 -10.40 6.63
C SER A 49 0.79 -9.66 5.34
N TYR A 50 -0.07 -10.22 4.48
CA TYR A 50 -0.45 -9.57 3.23
C TYR A 50 -1.29 -8.31 3.45
N LEU A 51 -2.24 -8.31 4.38
CA LEU A 51 -3.01 -7.11 4.73
C LEU A 51 -2.09 -6.00 5.27
N ASN A 52 -1.16 -6.31 6.15
CA ASN A 52 -0.20 -5.34 6.67
C ASN A 52 0.68 -4.74 5.57
N ALA A 53 1.15 -5.56 4.63
CA ALA A 53 1.90 -5.07 3.47
C ALA A 53 1.04 -4.16 2.59
N ILE A 54 -0.23 -4.50 2.35
CA ILE A 54 -1.19 -3.68 1.62
C ILE A 54 -1.43 -2.36 2.33
N PHE A 55 -1.67 -2.34 3.64
CA PHE A 55 -1.86 -1.11 4.42
C PHE A 55 -0.64 -0.19 4.36
N GLY A 56 0.57 -0.75 4.38
CA GLY A 56 1.82 0.00 4.21
C GLY A 56 1.95 0.71 2.87
N THR A 57 1.12 0.38 1.87
CA THR A 57 1.09 1.07 0.57
C THR A 57 0.19 2.29 0.56
N ILE A 58 -0.75 2.40 1.48
CA ILE A 58 -1.63 3.58 1.60
C ILE A 58 -0.80 4.79 2.03
N ILE A 59 -0.03 4.64 3.11
CA ILE A 59 0.99 5.58 3.54
C ILE A 59 2.24 4.77 3.86
N SER A 60 3.28 4.92 3.06
CA SER A 60 4.49 4.14 3.23
C SER A 60 5.19 4.47 4.55
N PRO A 61 5.62 3.50 5.35
CA PRO A 61 6.45 3.74 6.52
C PRO A 61 7.88 4.17 6.16
N ASP A 62 8.31 3.96 4.92
CA ASP A 62 9.61 4.42 4.44
C ASP A 62 9.62 5.93 4.17
N VAL A 63 10.52 6.62 4.84
CA VAL A 63 10.62 8.08 4.76
C VAL A 63 11.01 8.58 3.37
N ASN A 64 11.87 7.84 2.66
CA ASN A 64 12.26 8.23 1.31
C ASN A 64 11.07 8.18 0.34
N THR A 65 10.19 7.20 0.48
CA THR A 65 8.98 7.11 -0.34
C THR A 65 8.02 8.24 -0.03
N THR A 66 7.72 8.49 1.25
CA THR A 66 6.65 9.43 1.61
C THR A 66 7.05 10.89 1.47
N GLN A 67 8.33 11.24 1.64
CA GLN A 67 8.73 12.61 1.31
C GLN A 67 8.37 12.94 -0.14
N PHE A 68 8.54 12.01 -1.07
CA PHE A 68 8.20 12.21 -2.48
C PHE A 68 6.71 12.09 -2.76
N THR A 69 6.00 11.21 -2.09
CA THR A 69 4.56 10.98 -2.35
C THR A 69 3.65 11.98 -1.66
N ASP A 70 4.09 12.62 -0.60
CA ASP A 70 3.28 13.51 0.23
C ASP A 70 3.84 14.93 0.33
N ALA A 71 4.92 15.11 1.10
CA ALA A 71 5.40 16.45 1.45
C ALA A 71 5.89 17.23 0.23
N LEU A 72 6.71 16.62 -0.60
CA LEU A 72 7.31 17.25 -1.78
C LEU A 72 6.39 17.23 -3.01
N LEU A 73 5.32 16.46 -3.03
CA LEU A 73 4.34 16.42 -4.10
C LEU A 73 3.15 17.34 -3.79
N GLY A 74 2.21 16.88 -2.98
CA GLY A 74 0.99 17.61 -2.70
C GLY A 74 1.20 18.86 -1.88
N GLY A 75 2.13 18.82 -0.92
CA GLY A 75 2.43 19.94 -0.04
C GLY A 75 2.98 21.17 -0.77
N THR A 76 3.89 20.96 -1.72
CA THR A 76 4.47 22.06 -2.52
C THR A 76 3.50 22.59 -3.57
N GLN A 77 2.77 21.72 -4.27
CA GLN A 77 1.77 22.14 -5.26
C GLN A 77 0.57 22.84 -4.62
N GLY A 78 0.21 22.42 -3.40
CA GLY A 78 -0.84 23.08 -2.60
C GLY A 78 -0.41 24.40 -1.99
N GLY A 79 0.86 24.80 -2.13
CA GLY A 79 1.38 26.05 -1.55
C GLY A 79 1.61 26.00 -0.05
N TYR A 80 1.59 24.81 0.57
CA TYR A 80 1.88 24.64 2.00
C TYR A 80 3.38 24.72 2.31
N PHE A 81 4.22 24.36 1.34
CA PHE A 81 5.66 24.35 1.46
C PHE A 81 6.30 25.05 0.27
N ALA A 82 7.47 25.65 0.49
CA ALA A 82 8.30 26.23 -0.54
C ALA A 82 9.75 25.82 -0.32
N ASP A 83 10.53 25.77 -1.40
CA ASP A 83 11.96 25.53 -1.31
C ASP A 83 12.65 26.69 -0.61
N SER A 84 13.37 26.41 0.44
CA SER A 84 14.14 27.40 1.20
C SER A 84 15.56 27.58 0.66
N GLN A 85 16.01 26.68 -0.20
CA GLN A 85 17.39 26.65 -0.73
C GLN A 85 17.42 26.16 -2.18
N ASN A 86 18.40 26.65 -2.95
CA ASN A 86 18.64 26.22 -4.33
C ASN A 86 19.23 24.80 -4.49
N GLY A 87 19.25 23.98 -3.45
CA GLY A 87 19.81 22.63 -3.50
C GLY A 87 19.09 21.67 -4.42
N TRP A 88 17.80 21.84 -4.58
CA TRP A 88 16.93 21.06 -5.45
C TRP A 88 16.46 21.92 -6.62
N LYS A 89 17.35 22.14 -7.59
CA LYS A 89 17.09 23.01 -8.76
C LYS A 89 15.92 22.61 -9.62
N THR A 90 15.50 21.36 -9.53
CA THR A 90 14.36 20.80 -10.25
C THR A 90 13.40 20.21 -9.23
N THR A 91 12.59 21.07 -8.64
CA THR A 91 11.63 20.65 -7.63
C THR A 91 10.23 20.63 -8.20
N ILE A 92 9.40 19.82 -7.60
CA ILE A 92 8.00 19.70 -7.99
C ILE A 92 7.23 20.99 -7.70
N SER A 93 7.68 21.82 -6.75
CA SER A 93 7.13 23.15 -6.49
C SER A 93 7.17 24.07 -7.70
N ASN A 94 8.11 23.84 -8.60
CA ASN A 94 8.24 24.56 -9.89
C ASN A 94 7.60 23.78 -11.06
N TYR A 95 6.81 22.75 -10.78
CA TYR A 95 6.23 21.85 -11.79
C TYR A 95 7.27 21.20 -12.72
N ASN A 96 8.45 20.98 -12.20
CA ASN A 96 9.57 20.39 -12.92
C ASN A 96 10.10 19.14 -12.17
N PRO A 97 9.33 18.03 -12.17
CA PRO A 97 9.68 16.81 -11.47
C PRO A 97 10.89 16.12 -12.10
N THR A 98 11.76 15.55 -11.29
CA THR A 98 12.80 14.62 -11.71
C THR A 98 12.25 13.20 -11.89
N ASN A 99 13.09 12.28 -12.38
CA ASN A 99 12.74 10.87 -12.45
C ASN A 99 12.34 10.27 -11.11
N ASP A 100 12.78 10.82 -9.99
CA ASP A 100 12.41 10.34 -8.66
C ASP A 100 10.90 10.44 -8.42
N TRP A 101 10.26 11.52 -8.87
CA TRP A 101 8.81 11.66 -8.79
C TRP A 101 8.07 10.78 -9.79
N THR A 102 8.62 10.58 -11.00
CA THR A 102 7.96 9.77 -12.02
C THR A 102 7.93 8.28 -11.70
N ARG A 103 8.81 7.80 -10.84
CA ARG A 103 8.96 6.38 -10.52
C ARG A 103 8.67 6.01 -9.06
N VAL A 104 8.44 6.98 -8.18
CA VAL A 104 8.26 6.74 -6.75
C VAL A 104 7.16 5.75 -6.39
N PHE A 105 6.10 5.67 -7.20
CA PHE A 105 5.03 4.69 -7.03
C PHE A 105 5.28 3.35 -7.72
N MET A 106 6.24 3.28 -8.66
CA MET A 106 6.40 2.19 -9.63
C MET A 106 7.53 1.21 -9.33
N TYR A 107 8.48 1.55 -8.45
CA TYR A 107 9.58 0.64 -8.14
C TYR A 107 9.11 -0.63 -7.45
N SER A 108 9.89 -1.71 -7.59
CA SER A 108 9.59 -3.04 -7.07
C SER A 108 9.40 -3.11 -5.56
N ASP A 109 10.03 -2.22 -4.82
CA ASP A 109 9.94 -2.07 -3.37
C ASP A 109 8.98 -0.95 -2.93
N ARG A 110 8.26 -0.35 -3.89
CA ARG A 110 7.39 0.79 -3.66
C ARG A 110 5.90 0.39 -3.69
N ILE A 111 5.04 1.36 -3.93
CA ILE A 111 3.60 1.24 -3.68
C ILE A 111 2.93 0.21 -4.61
N ILE A 112 2.99 0.40 -5.94
CA ILE A 112 2.22 -0.42 -6.88
C ILE A 112 2.64 -1.89 -6.87
N PRO A 113 3.94 -2.23 -7.03
CA PRO A 113 4.35 -3.64 -7.04
C PRO A 113 4.08 -4.34 -5.71
N VAL A 114 4.29 -3.68 -4.57
CA VAL A 114 3.99 -4.23 -3.25
C VAL A 114 2.49 -4.46 -3.08
N LEU A 115 1.66 -3.47 -3.44
CA LEU A 115 0.21 -3.57 -3.35
C LEU A 115 -0.31 -4.78 -4.14
N TYR A 116 -0.02 -4.82 -5.45
CA TYR A 116 -0.61 -5.85 -6.31
C TYR A 116 -0.05 -7.25 -6.06
N SER A 117 1.23 -7.40 -5.74
CA SER A 117 1.78 -8.71 -5.38
C SER A 117 1.13 -9.30 -4.12
N ASN A 118 0.84 -8.46 -3.13
CA ASN A 118 0.16 -8.92 -1.92
C ASN A 118 -1.35 -9.11 -2.12
N LEU A 119 -2.02 -8.28 -2.92
CA LEU A 119 -3.41 -8.51 -3.32
C LEU A 119 -3.59 -9.84 -4.05
N MET A 120 -2.71 -10.15 -5.01
CA MET A 120 -2.78 -11.43 -5.73
C MET A 120 -2.60 -12.63 -4.79
N LYS A 121 -1.63 -12.57 -3.88
CA LYS A 121 -1.39 -13.62 -2.88
C LYS A 121 -2.59 -13.76 -1.94
N LEU A 122 -3.11 -12.64 -1.44
CA LEU A 122 -4.27 -12.64 -0.55
C LEU A 122 -5.51 -13.24 -1.22
N ASN A 123 -5.82 -12.84 -2.45
CA ASN A 123 -6.92 -13.38 -3.23
C ASN A 123 -6.76 -14.88 -3.54
N GLY A 124 -5.53 -15.38 -3.57
CA GLY A 124 -5.25 -16.80 -3.78
C GLY A 124 -5.45 -17.68 -2.55
N ILE A 125 -5.50 -17.10 -1.34
CA ILE A 125 -5.58 -17.87 -0.09
C ILE A 125 -6.80 -17.57 0.77
N SER A 126 -7.49 -16.43 0.56
CA SER A 126 -8.64 -16.02 1.36
C SER A 126 -9.92 -16.05 0.54
N GLU A 127 -10.96 -16.68 1.10
CA GLU A 127 -12.34 -16.62 0.61
C GLU A 127 -13.23 -15.78 1.54
N ASP A 128 -12.67 -15.23 2.62
CA ASP A 128 -13.40 -14.41 3.57
C ASP A 128 -13.82 -13.08 2.95
N PRO A 129 -15.12 -12.81 2.79
CA PRO A 129 -15.62 -11.62 2.09
C PRO A 129 -15.28 -10.32 2.84
N ILE A 130 -15.13 -10.36 4.17
CA ILE A 130 -14.73 -9.19 4.96
C ILE A 130 -13.26 -8.86 4.68
N VAL A 131 -12.37 -9.86 4.72
CA VAL A 131 -10.95 -9.70 4.39
C VAL A 131 -10.75 -9.14 2.99
N LEU A 132 -11.45 -9.70 2.00
CA LEU A 132 -11.35 -9.24 0.60
C LEU A 132 -11.92 -7.83 0.41
N SER A 133 -12.97 -7.46 1.13
CA SER A 133 -13.51 -6.10 1.13
C SER A 133 -12.54 -5.10 1.73
N ILE A 134 -11.90 -5.43 2.85
CA ILE A 134 -10.85 -4.60 3.47
C ILE A 134 -9.69 -4.37 2.50
N ALA A 135 -9.20 -5.41 1.86
CA ALA A 135 -8.12 -5.31 0.87
C ALA A 135 -8.51 -4.45 -0.35
N LYS A 136 -9.76 -4.57 -0.82
CA LYS A 136 -10.31 -3.75 -1.89
C LYS A 136 -10.36 -2.26 -1.52
N ILE A 137 -10.83 -1.93 -0.32
CA ILE A 137 -10.84 -0.56 0.19
C ILE A 137 -9.42 0.00 0.27
N ALA A 138 -8.47 -0.77 0.80
CA ALA A 138 -7.08 -0.38 0.91
C ALA A 138 -6.44 -0.15 -0.48
N LYS A 139 -6.76 -1.00 -1.47
CA LYS A 139 -6.36 -0.80 -2.88
C LYS A 139 -6.86 0.54 -3.42
N VAL A 140 -8.15 0.85 -3.24
CA VAL A 140 -8.73 2.12 -3.68
C VAL A 140 -8.01 3.30 -3.05
N CYS A 141 -7.74 3.24 -1.73
CA CYS A 141 -7.01 4.30 -1.02
C CYS A 141 -5.60 4.54 -1.59
N ALA A 142 -4.85 3.47 -1.83
CA ALA A 142 -3.49 3.58 -2.37
C ALA A 142 -3.50 4.11 -3.81
N MET A 143 -4.34 3.53 -4.67
CA MET A 143 -4.39 3.85 -6.09
C MET A 143 -5.04 5.20 -6.40
N ASN A 144 -5.92 5.70 -5.53
CA ASN A 144 -6.43 7.07 -5.64
C ASN A 144 -5.28 8.09 -5.59
N ARG A 145 -4.32 7.89 -4.69
CA ARG A 145 -3.14 8.77 -4.61
C ARG A 145 -2.30 8.71 -5.88
N VAL A 146 -2.19 7.54 -6.49
CA VAL A 146 -1.43 7.35 -7.74
C VAL A 146 -2.09 8.08 -8.90
N THR A 147 -3.40 7.91 -9.11
CA THR A 147 -4.11 8.60 -10.19
C THR A 147 -4.21 10.11 -9.96
N ASP A 148 -4.29 10.55 -8.70
CA ASP A 148 -4.26 11.97 -8.38
C ASP A 148 -2.89 12.62 -8.70
N ALA A 149 -1.80 11.84 -8.63
CA ALA A 149 -0.46 12.31 -8.97
C ALA A 149 -0.16 12.25 -10.47
N TYR A 150 -0.62 11.20 -11.16
CA TYR A 150 -0.22 10.90 -12.54
C TYR A 150 -1.33 11.10 -13.58
N GLY A 151 -2.60 11.22 -13.16
CA GLY A 151 -3.74 11.21 -14.06
C GLY A 151 -4.06 9.80 -14.56
N PRO A 152 -4.01 9.50 -15.86
CA PRO A 152 -4.19 8.17 -16.40
C PRO A 152 -3.15 7.18 -15.86
N ILE A 153 -3.59 6.02 -15.40
CA ILE A 153 -2.74 4.95 -14.85
C ILE A 153 -3.25 3.58 -15.29
N PRO A 154 -2.42 2.54 -15.26
CA PRO A 154 -2.91 1.16 -15.36
C PRO A 154 -3.71 0.84 -14.09
N TYR A 155 -4.96 0.43 -14.23
CA TYR A 155 -5.83 0.08 -13.11
C TYR A 155 -6.65 -1.18 -13.36
N SER A 156 -7.42 -1.22 -14.46
CA SER A 156 -8.38 -2.29 -14.77
C SER A 156 -7.72 -3.64 -15.01
N GLU A 157 -6.58 -3.65 -15.66
CA GLU A 157 -5.92 -4.87 -16.11
C GLU A 157 -4.63 -5.19 -15.36
N ILE A 158 -4.22 -4.34 -14.40
CA ILE A 158 -3.01 -4.58 -13.63
C ILE A 158 -3.18 -5.80 -12.72
N GLY A 159 -2.15 -6.65 -12.67
CA GLY A 159 -2.17 -7.88 -11.87
C GLY A 159 -2.90 -9.05 -12.53
N ILE A 160 -3.42 -8.90 -13.75
CA ILE A 160 -3.98 -10.05 -14.50
C ILE A 160 -2.83 -10.92 -14.99
N SER A 161 -2.91 -12.20 -14.65
CA SER A 161 -1.88 -13.18 -15.01
C SER A 161 -1.64 -13.25 -16.54
N GLY A 162 -0.37 -13.31 -16.91
CA GLY A 162 0.08 -13.45 -18.31
C GLY A 162 0.16 -12.14 -19.09
N LYS A 163 -0.24 -10.99 -18.54
CA LYS A 163 -0.06 -9.71 -19.21
C LYS A 163 1.26 -9.04 -18.79
N ILE A 164 2.16 -8.86 -19.74
CA ILE A 164 3.44 -8.15 -19.55
C ILE A 164 3.25 -6.64 -19.74
N GLN A 165 2.33 -6.24 -20.62
CA GLN A 165 1.98 -4.84 -20.85
C GLN A 165 0.52 -4.63 -20.50
N VAL A 166 0.26 -3.57 -19.77
CA VAL A 166 -1.07 -3.20 -19.30
C VAL A 166 -1.39 -1.80 -19.84
N PRO A 167 -2.56 -1.62 -20.48
CA PRO A 167 -2.96 -0.30 -20.98
C PRO A 167 -3.21 0.66 -19.82
N TYR A 168 -3.13 1.95 -20.13
CA TYR A 168 -3.53 3.01 -19.20
C TYR A 168 -5.03 3.23 -19.33
N ASP A 169 -5.72 3.22 -18.19
CA ASP A 169 -7.10 3.69 -18.11
C ASP A 169 -7.13 5.22 -18.00
N THR A 170 -8.16 5.85 -18.54
CA THR A 170 -8.36 7.28 -18.30
C THR A 170 -8.61 7.52 -16.82
N GLN A 171 -8.27 8.70 -16.29
CA GLN A 171 -8.54 9.03 -14.90
C GLN A 171 -10.03 8.89 -14.55
N ALA A 172 -10.91 9.25 -15.48
CA ALA A 172 -12.35 9.07 -15.28
C ALA A 172 -12.75 7.60 -15.14
N ASP A 173 -12.14 6.70 -15.92
CA ASP A 173 -12.42 5.26 -15.83
C ASP A 173 -11.83 4.65 -14.56
N VAL A 174 -10.65 5.11 -14.14
CA VAL A 174 -10.09 4.73 -12.84
C VAL A 174 -11.03 5.10 -11.70
N TYR A 175 -11.57 6.33 -11.69
CA TYR A 175 -12.54 6.76 -10.68
C TYR A 175 -13.84 5.95 -10.74
N ARG A 176 -14.35 5.61 -11.94
CA ARG A 176 -15.53 4.73 -12.07
C ARG A 176 -15.31 3.39 -11.41
N GLN A 177 -14.17 2.75 -11.68
CA GLN A 177 -13.84 1.48 -11.08
C GLN A 177 -13.64 1.57 -9.57
N MET A 178 -13.01 2.64 -9.07
CA MET A 178 -12.90 2.89 -7.62
C MET A 178 -14.26 3.00 -6.94
N PHE A 179 -15.23 3.67 -7.56
CA PHE A 179 -16.59 3.74 -7.03
C PHE A 179 -17.27 2.37 -7.05
N ASP A 180 -17.12 1.59 -8.11
CA ASP A 180 -17.70 0.24 -8.19
C ASP A 180 -17.08 -0.68 -7.12
N GLU A 181 -15.78 -0.66 -6.94
CA GLU A 181 -15.08 -1.43 -5.92
C GLU A 181 -15.47 -1.03 -4.50
N LEU A 182 -15.66 0.27 -4.24
CA LEU A 182 -16.16 0.75 -2.96
C LEU A 182 -17.62 0.35 -2.73
N ASP A 183 -18.47 0.44 -3.76
CA ASP A 183 -19.88 0.01 -3.67
C ASP A 183 -19.98 -1.47 -3.29
N GLU A 184 -19.22 -2.34 -3.94
CA GLU A 184 -19.19 -3.76 -3.63
C GLU A 184 -18.70 -4.02 -2.18
N ALA A 185 -17.63 -3.35 -1.77
CA ALA A 185 -17.11 -3.49 -0.42
C ALA A 185 -18.08 -2.96 0.64
N ILE A 186 -18.72 -1.81 0.39
CA ILE A 186 -19.73 -1.20 1.28
C ILE A 186 -20.94 -2.11 1.41
N GLU A 187 -21.46 -2.66 0.31
CA GLU A 187 -22.60 -3.58 0.33
C GLU A 187 -22.29 -4.80 1.20
N MET A 188 -21.13 -5.44 0.97
CA MET A 188 -20.67 -6.59 1.72
C MET A 188 -20.52 -6.27 3.21
N LEU A 189 -19.76 -5.23 3.55
CA LEU A 189 -19.52 -4.86 4.94
C LEU A 189 -20.77 -4.32 5.65
N THR A 190 -21.70 -3.73 4.92
CA THR A 190 -22.99 -3.31 5.46
C THR A 190 -23.85 -4.51 5.87
N ALA A 191 -23.82 -5.58 5.09
CA ALA A 191 -24.53 -6.82 5.42
C ALA A 191 -23.92 -7.52 6.65
N HIS A 192 -22.59 -7.44 6.79
CA HIS A 192 -21.82 -8.08 7.88
C HIS A 192 -21.37 -7.09 8.97
N SER A 193 -22.03 -5.95 9.14
CA SER A 193 -21.57 -4.86 10.02
C SER A 193 -21.43 -5.24 11.51
N SER A 194 -22.11 -6.29 11.97
CA SER A 194 -21.98 -6.82 13.33
C SER A 194 -20.85 -7.84 13.49
N GLU A 195 -20.14 -8.18 12.42
CA GLU A 195 -19.10 -9.19 12.39
C GLU A 195 -17.71 -8.55 12.47
N ALA A 196 -16.74 -9.37 12.81
CA ALA A 196 -15.33 -9.00 12.81
C ALA A 196 -14.46 -10.20 12.42
N ILE A 197 -13.40 -9.94 11.66
CA ILE A 197 -12.32 -10.91 11.49
C ILE A 197 -11.43 -10.94 12.73
N THR A 198 -10.52 -11.90 12.81
CA THR A 198 -9.58 -11.99 13.94
C THR A 198 -8.82 -10.67 14.12
N ALA A 199 -8.88 -10.10 15.32
CA ALA A 199 -8.30 -8.78 15.62
C ALA A 199 -6.80 -8.68 15.30
N SER A 200 -6.03 -9.75 15.51
CA SER A 200 -4.60 -9.79 15.16
C SER A 200 -4.31 -9.74 13.66
N THR A 201 -5.34 -9.93 12.82
CA THR A 201 -5.22 -9.88 11.36
C THR A 201 -5.31 -8.46 10.84
N ASP A 202 -6.03 -7.59 11.55
CA ASP A 202 -6.26 -6.19 11.18
C ASP A 202 -5.84 -5.25 12.31
N PRO A 203 -4.64 -4.68 12.26
CA PRO A 203 -4.16 -3.76 13.28
C PRO A 203 -4.80 -2.36 13.21
N VAL A 204 -5.60 -2.06 12.18
CA VAL A 204 -6.22 -0.75 11.98
C VAL A 204 -7.49 -0.61 12.81
N TYR A 205 -8.39 -1.58 12.68
CA TYR A 205 -9.70 -1.56 13.31
C TYR A 205 -10.04 -2.85 14.08
N GLU A 206 -9.02 -3.66 14.37
CA GLU A 206 -9.17 -4.92 15.10
C GLU A 206 -10.19 -5.87 14.44
N GLY A 207 -10.27 -5.79 13.11
CA GLY A 207 -11.16 -6.63 12.30
C GLY A 207 -12.61 -6.18 12.18
N SER A 208 -12.98 -5.02 12.72
CA SER A 208 -14.36 -4.54 12.73
C SER A 208 -14.88 -4.21 11.34
N ALA A 209 -15.86 -4.98 10.85
CA ALA A 209 -16.53 -4.72 9.58
C ALA A 209 -17.28 -3.39 9.59
N GLU A 210 -17.88 -2.99 10.72
CA GLU A 210 -18.53 -1.68 10.87
C GLU A 210 -17.58 -0.52 10.63
N LYS A 211 -16.41 -0.54 11.28
CA LYS A 211 -15.42 0.54 11.15
C LYS A 211 -14.86 0.62 9.73
N TRP A 212 -14.60 -0.52 9.10
CA TRP A 212 -14.20 -0.56 7.70
C TRP A 212 -15.29 -0.09 6.75
N CYS A 213 -16.55 -0.37 7.05
CA CYS A 213 -17.68 0.15 6.27
C CYS A 213 -17.78 1.69 6.38
N LYS A 214 -17.64 2.24 7.59
CA LYS A 214 -17.57 3.70 7.79
C LYS A 214 -16.40 4.33 7.02
N PHE A 215 -15.24 3.68 7.05
CA PHE A 215 -14.08 4.10 6.28
C PHE A 215 -14.37 4.12 4.78
N ALA A 216 -14.95 3.05 4.24
CA ALA A 216 -15.29 2.95 2.83
C ALA A 216 -16.32 4.01 2.39
N ASN A 217 -17.37 4.23 3.19
CA ASN A 217 -18.35 5.30 2.95
C ASN A 217 -17.69 6.69 2.97
N SER A 218 -16.79 6.93 3.90
CA SER A 218 -16.05 8.20 3.99
C SER A 218 -15.11 8.39 2.81
N MET A 219 -14.48 7.31 2.33
CA MET A 219 -13.66 7.34 1.12
C MET A 219 -14.51 7.59 -0.12
N LYS A 220 -15.67 6.94 -0.26
CA LYS A 220 -16.63 7.20 -1.33
C LYS A 220 -17.08 8.66 -1.35
N LEU A 221 -17.43 9.21 -0.18
CA LEU A 221 -17.78 10.63 -0.04
C LEU A 221 -16.63 11.53 -0.48
N ARG A 222 -15.41 11.23 -0.04
CA ARG A 222 -14.21 11.99 -0.44
C ARG A 222 -13.99 11.96 -1.96
N LEU A 223 -14.09 10.80 -2.60
CA LEU A 223 -13.96 10.70 -4.06
C LEU A 223 -15.06 11.48 -4.79
N ALA A 224 -16.30 11.41 -4.31
CA ALA A 224 -17.42 12.17 -4.88
C ALA A 224 -17.18 13.68 -4.82
N MET A 225 -16.67 14.19 -3.68
CA MET A 225 -16.32 15.60 -3.53
C MET A 225 -15.16 16.04 -4.44
N ARG A 226 -14.22 15.15 -4.77
CA ARG A 226 -13.13 15.47 -5.70
C ARG A 226 -13.59 15.67 -7.14
N VAL A 227 -14.64 15.01 -7.55
CA VAL A 227 -15.17 15.09 -8.92
C VAL A 227 -16.43 15.94 -9.05
N VAL A 228 -16.84 16.64 -7.98
CA VAL A 228 -18.11 17.38 -7.91
C VAL A 228 -18.22 18.53 -8.92
N TYR A 229 -17.10 19.12 -9.32
CA TYR A 229 -17.05 20.21 -10.29
C TYR A 229 -16.69 19.76 -11.71
N THR A 230 -16.82 18.46 -11.99
CA THR A 230 -16.56 17.89 -13.31
C THR A 230 -17.83 17.27 -13.88
N ASP A 231 -17.83 16.93 -15.17
CA ASP A 231 -18.93 16.22 -15.84
C ASP A 231 -18.91 14.70 -15.55
N PHE A 232 -18.34 14.30 -14.40
CA PHE A 232 -18.19 12.91 -14.03
C PHE A 232 -19.55 12.24 -13.81
N THR A 233 -19.65 11.02 -14.33
CA THR A 233 -20.70 10.06 -13.98
C THR A 233 -20.09 8.70 -13.71
N SER A 234 -20.61 7.98 -12.71
CA SER A 234 -20.16 6.62 -12.40
C SER A 234 -20.54 5.65 -13.52
N SER A 235 -20.03 4.41 -13.47
CA SER A 235 -20.45 3.31 -14.34
C SER A 235 -21.97 3.05 -14.33
N LYS A 236 -22.62 3.34 -13.19
CA LYS A 236 -24.06 3.22 -12.98
C LYS A 236 -24.84 4.51 -13.33
N GLY A 237 -24.18 5.48 -13.97
CA GLY A 237 -24.81 6.74 -14.39
C GLY A 237 -25.10 7.72 -13.25
N LYS A 238 -24.55 7.51 -12.05
CA LYS A 238 -24.78 8.39 -10.90
C LYS A 238 -23.88 9.61 -10.95
N THR A 239 -24.44 10.76 -10.59
CA THR A 239 -23.70 12.01 -10.43
C THR A 239 -22.88 12.01 -9.14
N PRO A 240 -21.84 12.86 -9.02
CA PRO A 240 -21.05 12.99 -7.79
C PRO A 240 -21.92 13.29 -6.55
N ARG A 241 -22.97 14.11 -6.72
CA ARG A 241 -23.91 14.41 -5.65
C ARG A 241 -24.64 13.16 -5.17
N GLN A 242 -25.18 12.35 -6.09
CA GLN A 242 -25.86 11.11 -5.73
C GLN A 242 -24.92 10.11 -5.03
N LEU A 243 -23.66 10.00 -5.48
CA LEU A 243 -22.66 9.17 -4.83
C LEU A 243 -22.34 9.64 -3.41
N ALA A 244 -22.26 10.95 -3.20
CA ALA A 244 -22.07 11.54 -1.87
C ALA A 244 -23.26 11.29 -0.95
N GLU A 245 -24.49 11.53 -1.45
CA GLU A 245 -25.74 11.30 -0.70
C GLU A 245 -25.88 9.82 -0.30
N GLU A 246 -25.55 8.89 -1.18
CA GLU A 246 -25.55 7.46 -0.88
C GLU A 246 -24.54 7.09 0.22
N ALA A 247 -23.32 7.64 0.17
CA ALA A 247 -22.32 7.38 1.19
C ALA A 247 -22.78 7.82 2.58
N VAL A 248 -23.38 9.00 2.66
CA VAL A 248 -23.85 9.57 3.94
C VAL A 248 -25.11 8.88 4.44
N SER A 249 -26.01 8.47 3.55
CA SER A 249 -27.29 7.81 3.90
C SER A 249 -27.18 6.32 4.18
N ASN A 250 -25.99 5.71 4.00
CA ASN A 250 -25.78 4.31 4.35
C ASN A 250 -26.09 4.07 5.84
N LYS A 251 -26.72 2.94 6.17
CA LYS A 251 -27.13 2.64 7.56
C LYS A 251 -25.98 2.62 8.57
N VAL A 252 -24.74 2.31 8.13
CA VAL A 252 -23.53 2.35 8.95
C VAL A 252 -22.99 3.77 9.05
N GLY A 253 -23.16 4.57 7.99
CA GLY A 253 -22.76 5.97 7.92
C GLY A 253 -21.29 6.18 7.54
N VAL A 254 -20.87 7.42 7.69
CA VAL A 254 -19.49 7.89 7.47
C VAL A 254 -18.79 8.17 8.80
N PHE A 255 -17.54 8.58 8.77
CA PHE A 255 -16.83 9.07 9.96
C PHE A 255 -17.54 10.26 10.60
N THR A 256 -17.73 10.20 11.90
CA THR A 256 -18.38 11.27 12.68
C THR A 256 -17.57 11.69 13.91
N SER A 257 -16.53 10.95 14.26
CA SER A 257 -15.71 11.22 15.43
C SER A 257 -14.25 10.77 15.25
N ASN A 258 -13.37 11.24 16.11
CA ASN A 258 -11.96 10.82 16.14
C ASN A 258 -11.77 9.32 16.48
N SER A 259 -12.77 8.67 17.06
CA SER A 259 -12.75 7.21 17.29
C SER A 259 -12.86 6.40 16.00
N ASP A 260 -13.34 7.01 14.92
CA ASP A 260 -13.47 6.38 13.61
C ASP A 260 -12.16 6.43 12.79
N ASN A 261 -11.15 7.20 13.25
CA ASN A 261 -9.89 7.35 12.54
C ASN A 261 -9.18 6.01 12.33
N ALA A 262 -8.80 5.74 11.09
CA ALA A 262 -7.92 4.62 10.76
C ALA A 262 -6.51 4.87 11.30
N LYS A 263 -6.02 3.97 12.14
CA LYS A 263 -4.71 4.09 12.76
C LYS A 263 -3.95 2.79 12.54
N LEU A 264 -2.84 2.82 11.80
CA LEU A 264 -1.94 1.69 11.72
C LEU A 264 -0.83 1.90 12.74
N PRO A 265 -0.77 1.08 13.80
CA PRO A 265 0.34 1.12 14.74
C PRO A 265 1.65 0.84 14.00
N SER A 266 2.61 1.72 14.15
CA SER A 266 3.97 1.46 13.69
C SER A 266 4.95 1.80 14.81
N VAL A 267 6.07 1.11 14.85
CA VAL A 267 7.12 1.35 15.83
C VAL A 267 8.30 1.96 15.11
N ALA A 268 8.67 3.17 15.54
CA ALA A 268 9.92 3.77 15.13
C ALA A 268 11.06 3.23 15.99
N PHE A 269 12.15 2.80 15.37
CA PHE A 269 13.32 2.31 16.05
C PHE A 269 14.44 3.34 16.00
N GLY A 270 15.11 3.53 17.14
CA GLY A 270 16.35 4.28 17.22
C GLY A 270 17.53 3.58 16.54
N LYS A 271 18.66 4.26 16.43
CA LYS A 271 19.90 3.70 15.87
C LYS A 271 20.42 2.49 16.64
N ASP A 272 20.02 2.35 17.88
CA ASP A 272 20.30 1.24 18.78
C ASP A 272 19.34 0.05 18.63
N GLY A 273 18.37 0.13 17.71
CA GLY A 273 17.34 -0.88 17.49
C GLY A 273 16.24 -0.89 18.54
N ASN A 274 16.23 0.06 19.49
CA ASN A 274 15.17 0.17 20.48
C ASN A 274 14.00 1.00 19.95
N PRO A 275 12.74 0.65 20.34
CA PRO A 275 11.57 1.43 19.97
C PRO A 275 11.66 2.85 20.56
N LEU A 276 11.50 3.88 19.72
CA LEU A 276 11.46 5.27 20.14
C LEU A 276 10.12 5.66 20.76
N CYS A 277 9.03 5.00 20.34
CA CYS A 277 7.70 5.23 20.88
C CYS A 277 6.79 4.02 20.63
N GLY A 278 5.83 3.81 21.52
CA GLY A 278 4.95 2.64 21.50
C GLY A 278 3.83 2.67 20.46
N ASN A 279 3.44 3.86 19.96
CA ASN A 279 2.38 4.01 18.96
C ASN A 279 2.69 5.20 18.06
N VAL A 280 2.79 4.93 16.77
CA VAL A 280 2.91 5.96 15.74
C VAL A 280 1.65 5.93 14.91
N PHE A 281 0.94 7.04 14.88
CA PHE A 281 -0.30 7.18 14.11
C PHE A 281 0.02 7.54 12.66
N PHE A 282 -0.78 7.01 11.73
CA PHE A 282 -0.74 7.35 10.30
C PHE A 282 -1.25 8.76 10.01
N ILE A 283 -0.94 9.68 10.85
CA ILE A 283 -1.11 11.08 10.52
C ILE A 283 0.22 11.54 9.95
N GLY A 284 0.37 11.42 8.64
CA GLY A 284 1.62 11.77 8.00
C GLY A 284 2.78 11.17 8.77
N LYS A 285 3.49 10.34 8.27
CA LYS A 285 4.75 9.77 8.53
C LYS A 285 5.70 10.33 9.50
N THR A 286 5.12 10.56 10.57
CA THR A 286 5.70 11.48 11.43
C THR A 286 6.92 11.04 12.13
N LEU A 287 6.94 9.91 12.62
CA LEU A 287 7.93 9.63 13.65
C LEU A 287 8.93 8.57 13.22
N GLY A 288 8.54 7.61 12.40
CA GLY A 288 9.47 6.65 11.85
C GLY A 288 10.50 7.27 10.90
N GLY A 289 10.14 8.41 10.32
CA GLY A 289 11.03 9.19 9.49
C GLY A 289 11.83 10.26 10.23
N TYR A 290 11.64 10.41 11.51
CA TYR A 290 12.19 11.56 12.23
C TYR A 290 13.72 11.64 12.19
N ASP A 291 14.40 10.53 12.39
CA ASP A 291 15.86 10.51 12.33
C ASP A 291 16.41 10.72 10.91
N HIS A 292 15.75 10.16 9.91
CA HIS A 292 16.10 10.39 8.51
C HIS A 292 15.64 11.75 7.99
N ALA A 293 14.57 12.29 8.55
CA ALA A 293 14.12 13.63 8.26
C ALA A 293 15.12 14.67 8.74
N ALA A 294 15.78 14.46 9.86
CA ALA A 294 16.85 15.33 10.35
C ALA A 294 18.06 15.35 9.41
N GLU A 295 18.34 14.26 8.72
CA GLU A 295 19.49 14.17 7.81
C GLU A 295 19.21 14.72 6.41
N LYS A 296 18.00 14.58 5.87
CA LYS A 296 17.71 14.91 4.46
C LYS A 296 16.54 15.87 4.23
N SER A 297 15.51 15.81 5.04
CA SER A 297 14.25 16.52 4.81
C SER A 297 13.60 16.98 6.11
N GLY A 298 14.38 17.07 7.19
CA GLY A 298 13.91 17.22 8.55
C GLY A 298 12.88 18.31 8.77
N ASN A 299 13.12 19.46 8.18
CA ASN A 299 12.20 20.60 8.34
C ASN A 299 10.88 20.40 7.59
N GLY A 300 10.89 19.79 6.42
CA GLY A 300 9.68 19.54 5.63
C GLY A 300 8.79 18.47 6.25
N VAL A 301 9.37 17.39 6.75
CA VAL A 301 8.65 16.31 7.40
C VAL A 301 8.13 16.74 8.79
N ALA A 302 8.92 17.46 9.57
CA ALA A 302 8.50 17.99 10.86
C ALA A 302 7.35 19.00 10.71
N LEU A 303 7.39 19.83 9.67
CA LEU A 303 6.36 20.83 9.41
C LEU A 303 5.06 20.20 8.92
N SER A 304 5.14 19.22 8.00
CA SER A 304 3.96 18.49 7.53
C SER A 304 3.27 17.73 8.66
N THR A 305 4.06 17.20 9.58
CA THR A 305 3.59 16.50 10.77
C THR A 305 2.89 17.44 11.74
N ALA A 306 3.50 18.58 12.04
CA ALA A 306 2.94 19.56 12.94
C ALA A 306 1.64 20.17 12.37
N LEU A 307 1.59 20.45 11.08
CA LEU A 307 0.40 20.96 10.40
C LEU A 307 -0.73 19.92 10.40
N PHE A 308 -0.41 18.66 10.13
CA PHE A 308 -1.41 17.58 10.15
C PHE A 308 -1.93 17.31 11.57
N ALA A 309 -1.06 17.34 12.57
CA ALA A 309 -1.46 17.24 13.96
C ALA A 309 -2.36 18.41 14.39
N ALA A 310 -2.03 19.65 13.96
CA ALA A 310 -2.83 20.83 14.23
C ALA A 310 -4.20 20.84 13.53
N MET A 311 -4.32 20.20 12.37
CA MET A 311 -5.59 20.08 11.64
C MET A 311 -6.51 18.98 12.20
N ASN A 312 -5.99 18.08 13.04
CA ASN A 312 -6.71 16.93 13.61
C ASN A 312 -6.76 16.98 15.16
N ALA A 313 -6.31 18.05 15.77
CA ALA A 313 -6.49 18.35 17.19
C ALA A 313 -7.79 19.12 17.42
#